data_d429c7287a5b42bad54a574997a1640a
#
_entry.id   d429c7287a5b42bad54a574997a1640a
#
_cell.length_a   1.000
_cell.length_b   1.000
_cell.length_c   1.000
_cell.angle_alpha   90.00
_cell.angle_beta   90.00
_cell.angle_gamma   90.00
#
_symmetry.space_group_name_H-M   'P 1'
#
loop_
_entity.id
_entity.type
_entity.pdbx_description
1 polymer ?
#
loop_
_entity_poly.entity_id
_entity_poly.type
_entity_poly.pdbx_seq_one_letter_code
_entity_poly.pdbx_strand_id
1 'polypeptide(L)'
;MTKGRIVKIIGPVIDVEFGENGNPPTGGLPTLLNALTVTQGEKKIVFEVVKHLEPTRLRALALESTDGLSRGMEVHDTGHMIEVPVGQEVLGNIFNVLGERLNSVEKGAGAPPAGGFKKHWPIHRSAPPLTEQSTKTEVFETGI
;
A
#
# COMPACT_ATOMS: atom_id res chain seq x y z
N MET A 1 7.50 -4.96 14.10
CA MET A 1 7.06 -3.79 13.30
C MET A 1 7.89 -2.61 13.72
N THR A 2 8.59 -1.99 12.78
CA THR A 2 9.43 -0.83 13.04
C THR A 2 8.54 0.41 13.10
N LYS A 3 8.76 1.24 14.12
CA LYS A 3 8.01 2.48 14.34
C LYS A 3 8.85 3.68 13.97
N GLY A 4 8.21 4.65 13.31
CA GLY A 4 8.80 5.93 12.98
C GLY A 4 7.89 7.08 13.40
N ARG A 5 8.32 8.30 13.08
CA ARG A 5 7.55 9.54 13.34
C ARG A 5 7.59 10.46 12.14
N ILE A 6 6.47 11.11 11.86
CA ILE A 6 6.40 12.14 10.83
C ILE A 6 7.26 13.34 11.25
N VAL A 7 8.20 13.73 10.40
CA VAL A 7 9.06 14.91 10.65
C VAL A 7 8.76 16.06 9.69
N LYS A 8 8.21 15.77 8.51
CA LYS A 8 7.86 16.78 7.50
C LYS A 8 6.66 16.36 6.67
N ILE A 9 5.80 17.33 6.34
CA ILE A 9 4.63 17.14 5.47
C ILE A 9 4.64 18.25 4.42
N ILE A 10 4.58 17.88 3.14
CA ILE A 10 4.47 18.82 2.01
C ILE A 10 3.45 18.23 1.01
N GLY A 11 2.18 18.62 1.13
CA GLY A 11 1.11 17.99 0.36
C GLY A 11 1.11 16.47 0.59
N PRO A 12 1.17 15.64 -0.46
CA PRO A 12 1.20 14.20 -0.33
C PRO A 12 2.57 13.62 0.08
N VAL A 13 3.63 14.45 0.11
CA VAL A 13 4.99 14.01 0.43
C VAL A 13 5.23 14.09 1.93
N ILE A 14 5.58 12.96 2.53
CA ILE A 14 5.79 12.80 3.96
C ILE A 14 7.24 12.33 4.19
N ASP A 15 8.00 13.05 5.00
CA ASP A 15 9.29 12.56 5.49
C ASP A 15 9.09 11.95 6.89
N VAL A 16 9.56 10.72 7.05
CA VAL A 16 9.41 9.93 8.27
C VAL A 16 10.79 9.58 8.81
N GLU A 17 10.97 9.76 10.11
CA GLU A 17 12.18 9.38 10.82
C GLU A 17 11.94 8.09 11.59
N PHE A 18 12.85 7.13 11.41
CA PHE A 18 12.91 5.86 12.11
C PHE A 18 14.19 5.79 12.95
N GLY A 19 14.15 5.01 14.01
CA GLY A 19 15.27 4.89 14.92
C GLY A 19 15.17 5.83 16.11
N GLU A 20 16.16 5.78 16.97
CA GLU A 20 16.21 6.53 18.21
C GLU A 20 17.55 7.25 18.37
N ASN A 21 17.52 8.48 18.91
CA ASN A 21 18.71 9.28 19.18
C ASN A 21 19.68 9.44 18.00
N GLY A 22 19.14 9.51 16.76
CA GLY A 22 19.94 9.66 15.55
C GLY A 22 20.58 8.36 15.04
N ASN A 23 20.32 7.22 15.69
CA ASN A 23 20.77 5.92 15.25
C ASN A 23 19.70 5.24 14.38
N PRO A 24 20.11 4.56 13.29
CA PRO A 24 19.17 3.82 12.46
C PRO A 24 18.49 2.70 13.24
N PRO A 25 17.27 2.30 12.86
CA PRO A 25 16.58 1.21 13.55
C PRO A 25 17.30 -0.12 13.36
N THR A 26 17.23 -0.97 14.37
CA THR A 26 17.73 -2.35 14.27
C THR A 26 16.98 -3.07 13.14
N GLY A 27 17.70 -3.53 12.12
CA GLY A 27 17.13 -4.12 10.91
C GLY A 27 17.04 -3.14 9.72
N GLY A 28 17.43 -1.88 9.90
CA GLY A 28 17.44 -0.87 8.84
C GLY A 28 16.09 -0.15 8.65
N LEU A 29 16.07 0.77 7.70
CA LEU A 29 14.85 1.47 7.30
C LEU A 29 13.88 0.53 6.56
N PRO A 30 12.56 0.81 6.61
CA PRO A 30 11.58 0.16 5.74
C PRO A 30 12.03 0.13 4.29
N THR A 31 11.82 -0.99 3.62
CA THR A 31 12.24 -1.20 2.22
C THR A 31 11.48 -0.24 1.29
N LEU A 32 12.09 0.11 0.16
CA LEU A 32 11.39 0.86 -0.89
C LEU A 32 10.12 0.13 -1.32
N LEU A 33 9.07 0.89 -1.60
CA LEU A 33 7.73 0.43 -1.97
C LEU A 33 6.94 -0.23 -0.83
N ASN A 34 7.51 -0.36 0.38
CA ASN A 34 6.73 -0.81 1.53
C ASN A 34 5.60 0.17 1.84
N ALA A 35 4.49 -0.40 2.31
CA ALA A 35 3.39 0.37 2.86
C ALA A 35 3.68 0.77 4.31
N LEU A 36 3.54 2.04 4.59
CA LEU A 36 3.56 2.59 5.94
C LEU A 36 2.15 3.04 6.31
N THR A 37 1.82 2.98 7.58
CA THR A 37 0.49 3.36 8.06
C THR A 37 0.55 4.32 9.23
N VAL A 38 -0.39 5.28 9.24
CA VAL A 38 -0.65 6.19 10.36
C VAL A 38 -2.12 6.08 10.73
N THR A 39 -2.41 6.04 12.01
CA THR A 39 -3.79 6.07 12.51
C THR A 39 -4.11 7.47 12.99
N GLN A 40 -5.17 8.07 12.45
CA GLN A 40 -5.70 9.36 12.84
C GLN A 40 -7.17 9.21 13.25
N GLY A 41 -7.42 9.12 14.54
CA GLY A 41 -8.74 8.76 15.04
C GLY A 41 -9.16 7.38 14.55
N GLU A 42 -10.26 7.30 13.81
CA GLU A 42 -10.73 6.05 13.19
C GLU A 42 -10.16 5.82 11.78
N LYS A 43 -9.52 6.84 11.19
CA LYS A 43 -8.98 6.75 9.83
C LYS A 43 -7.55 6.21 9.85
N LYS A 44 -7.30 5.23 9.00
CA LYS A 44 -5.97 4.71 8.69
C LYS A 44 -5.52 5.30 7.35
N ILE A 45 -4.40 6.02 7.35
CA ILE A 45 -3.81 6.61 6.16
C ILE A 45 -2.60 5.79 5.77
N VAL A 46 -2.49 5.46 4.48
CA VAL A 46 -1.42 4.63 3.93
C VAL A 46 -0.46 5.47 3.11
N PHE A 47 0.84 5.26 3.32
CA PHE A 47 1.93 5.86 2.57
C PHE A 47 2.75 4.77 1.88
N GLU A 48 3.37 5.09 0.77
CA GLU A 48 4.35 4.23 0.11
C GLU A 48 5.75 4.82 0.24
N VAL A 49 6.73 4.00 0.62
CA VAL A 49 8.14 4.42 0.71
C VAL A 49 8.71 4.61 -0.68
N VAL A 50 9.12 5.84 -1.00
CA VAL A 50 9.67 6.18 -2.34
C VAL A 50 11.17 6.42 -2.34
N LYS A 51 11.76 6.80 -1.21
CA LYS A 51 13.20 7.11 -1.16
C LYS A 51 13.74 7.08 0.28
N HIS A 52 14.93 6.54 0.47
CA HIS A 52 15.73 6.77 1.67
C HIS A 52 16.52 8.08 1.50
N LEU A 53 16.41 8.98 2.48
CA LEU A 53 17.08 10.28 2.49
C LEU A 53 18.39 10.24 3.28
N GLU A 54 18.33 9.61 4.45
CA GLU A 54 19.41 9.51 5.44
C GLU A 54 19.32 8.12 6.11
N PRO A 55 20.31 7.68 6.86
CA PRO A 55 20.28 6.37 7.55
C PRO A 55 19.08 6.17 8.49
N THR A 56 18.49 7.28 8.99
CA THR A 56 17.33 7.26 9.88
C THR A 56 16.07 7.83 9.25
N ARG A 57 16.14 8.38 8.03
CA ARG A 57 15.03 9.12 7.44
C ARG A 57 14.71 8.63 6.03
N LEU A 58 13.44 8.46 5.79
CA LEU A 58 12.91 8.14 4.47
C LEU A 58 11.81 9.12 4.04
N ARG A 59 11.53 9.11 2.75
CA ARG A 59 10.42 9.82 2.14
C ARG A 59 9.37 8.82 1.68
N ALA A 60 8.14 9.14 1.99
CA ALA A 60 6.97 8.37 1.57
C ALA A 60 5.96 9.27 0.87
N LEU A 61 5.11 8.68 0.06
CA LEU A 61 4.01 9.33 -0.65
C LEU A 61 2.68 8.85 -0.07
N ALA A 62 1.85 9.78 0.37
CA ALA A 62 0.49 9.48 0.80
C ALA A 62 -0.40 9.17 -0.41
N LEU A 63 -1.19 8.10 -0.32
CA LEU A 63 -2.14 7.70 -1.36
C LEU A 63 -3.54 8.27 -1.14
N GLU A 64 -3.73 8.94 -0.02
CA GLU A 64 -4.96 9.61 0.36
C GLU A 64 -4.67 11.04 0.84
N SER A 65 -5.73 11.80 1.19
CA SER A 65 -5.57 13.13 1.78
C SER A 65 -4.74 13.07 3.07
N THR A 66 -3.80 14.01 3.16
CA THR A 66 -2.94 14.21 4.33
C THR A 66 -3.54 15.21 5.33
N ASP A 67 -4.79 15.63 5.12
CA ASP A 67 -5.46 16.58 6.00
C ASP A 67 -5.55 16.04 7.44
N GLY A 68 -5.16 16.89 8.38
CA GLY A 68 -5.13 16.55 9.80
C GLY A 68 -3.90 15.77 10.27
N LEU A 69 -2.99 15.37 9.36
CA LEU A 69 -1.69 14.84 9.77
C LEU A 69 -0.84 15.94 10.38
N SER A 70 -0.06 15.58 11.39
CA SER A 70 0.87 16.48 12.06
C SER A 70 2.22 15.83 12.31
N ARG A 71 3.25 16.67 12.46
CA ARG A 71 4.57 16.19 12.85
C ARG A 71 4.51 15.53 14.22
N GLY A 72 5.30 14.49 14.42
CA GLY A 72 5.36 13.70 15.64
C GLY A 72 4.39 12.52 15.68
N MET A 73 3.43 12.42 14.75
CA MET A 73 2.54 11.26 14.68
C MET A 73 3.34 9.99 14.41
N GLU A 74 2.94 8.91 15.08
CA GLU A 74 3.57 7.59 14.96
C GLU A 74 3.22 6.96 13.61
N VAL A 75 4.24 6.41 12.94
CA VAL A 75 4.15 5.70 11.66
C VAL A 75 4.57 4.26 11.88
N HIS A 76 3.82 3.32 11.35
CA HIS A 76 4.10 1.90 11.43
C HIS A 76 4.49 1.35 10.05
N ASP A 77 5.60 0.63 9.98
CA ASP A 77 5.94 -0.18 8.80
C ASP A 77 5.11 -1.46 8.81
N THR A 78 4.43 -1.74 7.70
CA THR A 78 3.66 -2.99 7.54
C THR A 78 4.54 -4.19 7.24
N GLY A 79 5.78 -3.94 6.78
CA GLY A 79 6.73 -4.98 6.37
C GLY A 79 6.47 -5.54 4.97
N HIS A 80 5.48 -5.05 4.26
CA HIS A 80 5.13 -5.47 2.89
C HIS A 80 4.68 -4.29 2.03
N MET A 81 4.67 -4.48 0.72
CA MET A 81 4.13 -3.51 -0.24
C MET A 81 2.61 -3.40 -0.11
N ILE A 82 2.05 -2.39 -0.77
CA ILE A 82 0.59 -2.29 -0.92
C ILE A 82 0.11 -3.47 -1.76
N GLU A 83 -0.91 -4.15 -1.26
CA GLU A 83 -1.49 -5.32 -1.89
C GLU A 83 -2.97 -5.09 -2.20
N VAL A 84 -3.42 -5.67 -3.32
CA VAL A 84 -4.82 -5.62 -3.75
C VAL A 84 -5.36 -7.04 -3.93
N PRO A 85 -6.65 -7.27 -3.66
CA PRO A 85 -7.28 -8.56 -3.89
C PRO A 85 -7.30 -8.88 -5.38
N VAL A 86 -7.07 -10.16 -5.72
CA VAL A 86 -7.03 -10.66 -7.10
C VAL A 86 -7.73 -12.00 -7.21
N GLY A 87 -8.11 -12.36 -8.44
CA GLY A 87 -8.75 -13.63 -8.78
C GLY A 87 -10.20 -13.46 -9.20
N GLN A 88 -10.90 -14.56 -9.42
CA GLN A 88 -12.29 -14.52 -9.86
C GLN A 88 -13.25 -13.94 -8.81
N GLU A 89 -12.86 -14.00 -7.55
CA GLU A 89 -13.64 -13.49 -6.41
C GLU A 89 -13.83 -11.97 -6.44
N VAL A 90 -12.97 -11.24 -7.20
CA VAL A 90 -13.04 -9.77 -7.31
C VAL A 90 -14.04 -9.30 -8.38
N LEU A 91 -14.51 -10.19 -9.25
CA LEU A 91 -15.44 -9.84 -10.31
C LEU A 91 -16.74 -9.25 -9.75
N GLY A 92 -17.24 -8.18 -10.38
CA GLY A 92 -18.42 -7.45 -9.94
C GLY A 92 -18.20 -6.52 -8.74
N ASN A 93 -16.96 -6.37 -8.27
CA ASN A 93 -16.59 -5.43 -7.21
C ASN A 93 -15.83 -4.22 -7.74
N ILE A 94 -15.95 -3.13 -7.01
CA ILE A 94 -15.20 -1.87 -7.25
C ILE A 94 -14.29 -1.67 -6.05
N PHE A 95 -13.02 -1.39 -6.31
CA PHE A 95 -11.99 -1.20 -5.28
C PHE A 95 -11.36 0.17 -5.40
N ASN A 96 -10.91 0.72 -4.27
CA ASN A 96 -10.00 1.86 -4.27
C ASN A 96 -8.55 1.38 -4.52
N VAL A 97 -7.61 2.34 -4.58
CA VAL A 97 -6.18 2.06 -4.83
C VAL A 97 -5.52 1.23 -3.73
N LEU A 98 -6.13 1.11 -2.57
CA LEU A 98 -5.66 0.32 -1.44
C LEU A 98 -6.26 -1.10 -1.42
N GLY A 99 -7.07 -1.45 -2.42
CA GLY A 99 -7.74 -2.74 -2.49
C GLY A 99 -8.95 -2.87 -1.57
N GLU A 100 -9.44 -1.76 -1.01
CA GLU A 100 -10.66 -1.75 -0.21
C GLU A 100 -11.88 -1.69 -1.11
N ARG A 101 -12.85 -2.54 -0.83
CA ARG A 101 -14.09 -2.60 -1.61
C ARG A 101 -14.98 -1.39 -1.34
N LEU A 102 -15.44 -0.74 -2.40
CA LEU A 102 -16.29 0.44 -2.34
C LEU A 102 -17.79 0.15 -2.52
N ASN A 103 -18.14 -0.94 -3.20
CA ASN A 103 -19.55 -1.28 -3.45
C ASN A 103 -20.14 -2.12 -2.31
N SER A 104 -21.42 -1.88 -1.99
CA SER A 104 -22.15 -2.52 -0.89
C SER A 104 -22.98 -3.74 -1.33
N VAL A 105 -22.57 -4.47 -2.37
CA VAL A 105 -23.27 -5.69 -2.80
C VAL A 105 -23.07 -6.77 -1.76
N GLU A 106 -24.11 -7.06 -0.97
CA GLU A 106 -24.04 -8.05 0.10
C GLU A 106 -24.37 -9.47 -0.37
N LYS A 107 -25.16 -9.62 -1.45
CA LYS A 107 -25.61 -10.91 -1.99
C LYS A 107 -25.63 -10.90 -3.51
N GLY A 108 -25.33 -12.03 -4.12
CA GLY A 108 -25.35 -12.21 -5.58
C GLY A 108 -23.96 -12.05 -6.22
N ALA A 109 -23.93 -11.85 -7.53
CA ALA A 109 -22.70 -11.62 -8.26
C ALA A 109 -22.00 -10.35 -7.73
N GLY A 110 -20.76 -10.50 -7.28
CA GLY A 110 -20.00 -9.42 -6.64
C GLY A 110 -20.12 -9.34 -5.12
N ALA A 111 -20.86 -10.23 -4.45
CA ALA A 111 -20.79 -10.33 -2.99
C ALA A 111 -19.38 -10.81 -2.57
N PRO A 112 -18.80 -10.26 -1.49
CA PRO A 112 -17.52 -10.76 -1.01
C PRO A 112 -17.66 -12.22 -0.56
N PRO A 113 -16.63 -13.05 -0.79
CA PRO A 113 -16.63 -14.41 -0.29
C PRO A 113 -16.71 -14.42 1.24
N ALA A 114 -17.31 -15.48 1.80
CA ALA A 114 -17.32 -15.70 3.24
C ALA A 114 -15.86 -15.80 3.73
N GLY A 115 -15.45 -14.85 4.58
CA GLY A 115 -14.06 -14.73 5.07
C GLY A 115 -13.18 -13.77 4.26
N GLY A 116 -13.75 -12.96 3.35
CA GLY A 116 -13.02 -11.95 2.58
C GLY A 116 -12.27 -12.52 1.38
N PHE A 117 -11.57 -11.64 0.67
CA PHE A 117 -10.74 -12.01 -0.47
C PHE A 117 -9.46 -12.70 0.02
N LYS A 118 -9.20 -13.92 -0.43
CA LYS A 118 -8.11 -14.76 0.08
C LYS A 118 -6.78 -14.50 -0.59
N LYS A 119 -6.80 -14.12 -1.87
CA LYS A 119 -5.60 -13.93 -2.67
C LYS A 119 -5.34 -12.46 -2.89
N HIS A 120 -4.16 -12.02 -2.47
CA HIS A 120 -3.69 -10.64 -2.67
C HIS A 120 -2.38 -10.66 -3.44
N TRP A 121 -2.18 -9.64 -4.24
CA TRP A 121 -0.93 -9.40 -4.96
C TRP A 121 -0.44 -7.99 -4.70
N PRO A 122 0.89 -7.81 -4.56
CA PRO A 122 1.46 -6.47 -4.49
C PRO A 122 1.20 -5.72 -5.80
N ILE A 123 0.95 -4.41 -5.69
CA ILE A 123 0.72 -3.55 -6.86
C ILE A 123 2.00 -3.42 -7.72
N HIS A 124 3.17 -3.51 -7.09
CA HIS A 124 4.47 -3.54 -7.75
C HIS A 124 4.90 -4.98 -7.97
N ARG A 125 4.74 -5.46 -9.19
CA ARG A 125 5.15 -6.80 -9.60
C ARG A 125 6.07 -6.75 -10.79
N SER A 126 7.09 -7.61 -10.76
CA SER A 126 7.89 -7.87 -11.95
C SER A 126 7.04 -8.54 -13.03
N ALA A 127 7.33 -8.23 -14.30
CA ALA A 127 6.72 -8.95 -15.41
C ALA A 127 7.05 -10.45 -15.29
N PRO A 128 6.12 -11.35 -15.69
CA PRO A 128 6.41 -12.78 -15.71
C PRO A 128 7.56 -13.06 -16.69
N PRO A 129 8.45 -14.00 -16.36
CA PRO A 129 9.54 -14.38 -17.24
C PRO A 129 8.99 -14.92 -18.57
N LEU A 130 9.78 -14.82 -19.63
CA LEU A 130 9.36 -15.20 -20.99
C LEU A 130 8.86 -16.65 -21.06
N THR A 131 9.43 -17.53 -20.23
CA THR A 131 9.05 -18.94 -20.12
C THR A 131 7.64 -19.19 -19.56
N GLU A 132 7.09 -18.22 -18.82
CA GLU A 132 5.74 -18.30 -18.24
C GLU A 132 4.71 -17.52 -19.05
N GLN A 133 5.13 -16.83 -20.12
CA GLN A 133 4.20 -16.10 -20.99
C GLN A 133 3.43 -17.08 -21.88
N SER A 134 2.11 -16.83 -21.98
CA SER A 134 1.27 -17.59 -22.90
C SER A 134 1.69 -17.36 -24.35
N THR A 135 1.86 -18.44 -25.10
CA THR A 135 2.10 -18.39 -26.57
C THR A 135 0.80 -18.26 -27.34
N LYS A 136 -0.35 -18.29 -26.66
CA LYS A 136 -1.65 -18.14 -27.31
C LYS A 136 -1.86 -16.70 -27.73
N THR A 137 -2.26 -16.50 -28.99
CA THR A 137 -2.68 -15.20 -29.52
C THR A 137 -4.20 -15.11 -29.34
N GLU A 138 -4.63 -14.52 -28.22
CA GLU A 138 -6.04 -14.24 -27.98
C GLU A 138 -6.25 -12.72 -28.03
N VAL A 139 -7.23 -12.27 -28.80
CA VAL A 139 -7.59 -10.86 -28.89
C VAL A 139 -8.43 -10.52 -27.66
N PHE A 140 -7.99 -9.53 -26.91
CA PHE A 140 -8.77 -8.98 -25.79
C PHE A 140 -9.58 -7.78 -26.30
N GLU A 141 -10.89 -7.97 -26.46
CA GLU A 141 -11.78 -6.90 -26.84
C GLU A 141 -12.05 -6.00 -25.61
N THR A 142 -11.53 -4.79 -25.65
CA THR A 142 -11.68 -3.83 -24.54
C THR A 142 -12.99 -3.05 -24.59
N GLY A 143 -13.69 -3.07 -25.71
CA GLY A 143 -14.90 -2.28 -25.95
C GLY A 143 -14.64 -0.77 -26.18
N ILE A 144 -13.37 -0.40 -26.43
CA ILE A 144 -12.94 0.97 -26.73
C ILE A 144 -12.83 1.12 -28.24
#